data_2c541840f37c24d8766a604900e1a87e
#
_entry.id   2c541840f37c24d8766a604900e1a87e
#
_cell.length_a   1.000
_cell.length_b   1.000
_cell.length_c   1.000
_cell.angle_alpha   90.00
_cell.angle_beta   90.00
_cell.angle_gamma   90.00
#
_symmetry.space_group_name_H-M   'P 1'
#
loop_
_entity.id
_entity.type
_entity.pdbx_description
1 polymer ?
#
loop_
_entity_poly.entity_id
_entity_poly.type
_entity_poly.pdbx_seq_one_letter_code
_entity_poly.pdbx_strand_id
1 'polypeptide(L)'
;MKKICFVLIVLFLTVGCQSDTDKKYEANLQRYNAYYTAILNNDKFESDSQFFDISVVMNQLSTDEYRYDVIVDNPRVAMYDVEILVIENGKSLEIADEIMPCVGLFEDGEFNLVPYQVNLDEGYAEGFGLNSTVSNPVVNLKVMVLWHDYAKVEQYREYFDLTVQFSDETGE
;
A
#
# COMPACT_ATOMS: atom_id res chain seq x y z
N MET A 1 4.70 49.51 55.08
CA MET A 1 3.77 48.41 54.75
C MET A 1 3.88 48.16 53.25
N LYS A 2 4.62 47.11 52.87
CA LYS A 2 4.84 46.76 51.47
C LYS A 2 3.74 45.76 51.03
N LYS A 3 2.92 46.17 50.04
CA LYS A 3 1.93 45.30 49.42
C LYS A 3 2.61 44.45 48.35
N ILE A 4 2.71 43.14 48.60
CA ILE A 4 3.20 42.15 47.67
C ILE A 4 2.02 41.74 46.78
N CYS A 5 2.05 42.17 45.50
CA CYS A 5 1.13 41.71 44.47
C CYS A 5 1.58 40.30 44.00
N PHE A 6 0.80 39.27 44.33
CA PHE A 6 0.97 37.90 43.87
C PHE A 6 0.34 37.79 42.46
N VAL A 7 1.18 37.81 41.41
CA VAL A 7 0.73 37.55 40.05
C VAL A 7 0.68 36.04 39.88
N LEU A 8 -0.52 35.50 39.86
CA LEU A 8 -0.80 34.08 39.58
C LEU A 8 -0.71 33.88 38.05
N ILE A 9 0.42 33.39 37.56
CA ILE A 9 0.57 32.97 36.18
C ILE A 9 -0.14 31.61 36.02
N VAL A 10 -1.35 31.64 35.47
CA VAL A 10 -2.05 30.43 35.06
C VAL A 10 -1.45 29.97 33.73
N LEU A 11 -0.57 28.99 33.77
CA LEU A 11 -0.06 28.28 32.59
C LEU A 11 -1.22 27.40 32.08
N PHE A 12 -1.91 27.87 31.05
CA PHE A 12 -2.80 27.04 30.25
C PHE A 12 -1.94 26.04 29.46
N LEU A 13 -1.79 24.83 29.97
CA LEU A 13 -1.35 23.69 29.21
C LEU A 13 -2.49 23.37 28.22
N THR A 14 -2.42 23.90 27.01
CA THR A 14 -3.22 23.41 25.90
C THR A 14 -2.69 22.04 25.54
N VAL A 15 -3.18 21.01 26.20
CA VAL A 15 -3.09 19.64 25.70
C VAL A 15 -3.95 19.61 24.47
N GLY A 16 -3.33 19.77 23.30
CA GLY A 16 -3.98 19.58 22.02
C GLY A 16 -4.55 18.16 21.99
N CYS A 17 -5.87 18.05 22.04
CA CYS A 17 -6.56 16.78 21.89
C CYS A 17 -6.44 16.43 20.39
N GLN A 18 -5.45 15.59 20.05
CA GLN A 18 -5.31 15.02 18.72
C GLN A 18 -6.57 14.18 18.45
N SER A 19 -7.21 14.37 17.32
CA SER A 19 -8.41 13.61 16.97
C SER A 19 -8.05 12.12 16.82
N ASP A 20 -9.01 11.24 17.06
CA ASP A 20 -8.77 9.79 16.86
C ASP A 20 -8.46 9.46 15.40
N THR A 21 -8.97 10.24 14.47
CA THR A 21 -8.67 10.17 13.03
C THR A 21 -7.20 10.49 12.75
N ASP A 22 -6.64 11.55 13.39
CA ASP A 22 -5.23 11.92 13.20
C ASP A 22 -4.30 10.83 13.74
N LYS A 23 -4.62 10.25 14.89
CA LYS A 23 -3.84 9.15 15.48
C LYS A 23 -3.86 7.90 14.60
N LYS A 24 -5.03 7.58 14.01
CA LYS A 24 -5.18 6.46 13.09
C LYS A 24 -4.32 6.69 11.83
N TYR A 25 -4.41 7.88 11.25
CA TYR A 25 -3.62 8.23 10.07
C TYR A 25 -2.11 8.14 10.36
N GLU A 26 -1.64 8.68 11.48
CA GLU A 26 -0.23 8.59 11.89
C GLU A 26 0.23 7.13 12.08
N ALA A 27 -0.60 6.28 12.69
CA ALA A 27 -0.29 4.86 12.86
C ALA A 27 -0.20 4.14 11.50
N ASN A 28 -1.11 4.45 10.57
CA ASN A 28 -1.09 3.90 9.21
C ASN A 28 0.14 4.39 8.44
N LEU A 29 0.53 5.65 8.58
CA LEU A 29 1.72 6.20 7.96
C LEU A 29 3.01 5.54 8.52
N GLN A 30 3.08 5.28 9.82
CA GLN A 30 4.20 4.54 10.40
C GLN A 30 4.29 3.11 9.84
N ARG A 31 3.15 2.43 9.68
CA ARG A 31 3.08 1.10 9.08
C ARG A 31 3.51 1.13 7.60
N TYR A 32 3.00 2.08 6.83
CA TYR A 32 3.40 2.31 5.44
C TYR A 32 4.91 2.51 5.31
N ASN A 33 5.51 3.38 6.14
CA ASN A 33 6.95 3.65 6.12
C ASN A 33 7.78 2.40 6.49
N ALA A 34 7.29 1.60 7.43
CA ALA A 34 7.94 0.34 7.81
C ALA A 34 7.91 -0.67 6.65
N TYR A 35 6.78 -0.80 5.95
CA TYR A 35 6.65 -1.68 4.79
C TYR A 35 7.49 -1.19 3.61
N TYR A 36 7.46 0.11 3.34
CA TYR A 36 8.28 0.74 2.31
C TYR A 36 9.77 0.41 2.52
N THR A 37 10.24 0.61 3.74
CA THR A 37 11.63 0.29 4.12
C THR A 37 11.92 -1.21 3.99
N ALA A 38 10.97 -2.07 4.37
CA ALA A 38 11.13 -3.51 4.25
C ALA A 38 11.23 -3.95 2.78
N ILE A 39 10.44 -3.37 1.88
CA ILE A 39 10.50 -3.66 0.43
C ILE A 39 11.85 -3.24 -0.16
N LEU A 40 12.32 -2.03 0.16
CA LEU A 40 13.59 -1.53 -0.39
C LEU A 40 14.81 -2.32 0.10
N ASN A 41 14.77 -2.81 1.34
CA ASN A 41 15.86 -3.59 1.94
C ASN A 41 15.74 -5.09 1.67
N ASN A 42 14.67 -5.53 0.99
CA ASN A 42 14.51 -6.94 0.65
C ASN A 42 15.47 -7.34 -0.48
N ASP A 43 16.10 -8.49 -0.34
CA ASP A 43 17.01 -9.10 -1.33
C ASP A 43 16.46 -10.42 -1.92
N LYS A 44 15.26 -10.82 -1.49
CA LYS A 44 14.60 -12.06 -1.93
C LYS A 44 13.23 -11.74 -2.49
N PHE A 45 13.08 -11.94 -3.79
CA PHE A 45 11.84 -11.73 -4.51
C PHE A 45 11.39 -13.05 -5.13
N GLU A 46 10.09 -13.29 -5.04
CA GLU A 46 9.46 -14.43 -5.69
C GLU A 46 9.18 -14.09 -7.17
N SER A 47 9.24 -15.08 -8.03
CA SER A 47 8.84 -14.95 -9.43
C SER A 47 7.34 -15.08 -9.62
N ASP A 48 6.70 -15.87 -8.76
CA ASP A 48 5.28 -16.18 -8.73
C ASP A 48 4.87 -16.57 -7.31
N SER A 49 3.57 -16.60 -7.03
CA SER A 49 3.04 -17.07 -5.76
C SER A 49 2.35 -18.42 -5.89
N GLN A 50 2.44 -19.25 -4.85
CA GLN A 50 1.61 -20.46 -4.74
C GLN A 50 0.20 -20.17 -4.26
N PHE A 51 -0.06 -18.95 -3.76
CA PHE A 51 -1.27 -18.59 -3.02
C PHE A 51 -2.23 -17.72 -3.82
N PHE A 52 -1.77 -16.99 -4.83
CA PHE A 52 -2.55 -16.10 -5.68
C PHE A 52 -1.84 -15.88 -7.02
N ASP A 53 -2.48 -15.19 -7.95
CA ASP A 53 -1.83 -14.71 -9.16
C ASP A 53 -1.45 -13.23 -8.98
N ILE A 54 -0.28 -12.86 -9.51
CA ILE A 54 0.16 -11.47 -9.62
C ILE A 54 0.58 -11.20 -11.06
N SER A 55 0.08 -10.10 -11.61
CA SER A 55 0.40 -9.68 -12.98
C SER A 55 0.52 -8.16 -13.08
N VAL A 56 1.19 -7.69 -14.11
CA VAL A 56 1.31 -6.28 -14.42
C VAL A 56 1.00 -6.06 -15.90
N VAL A 57 0.14 -5.09 -16.18
CA VAL A 57 -0.14 -4.59 -17.53
C VAL A 57 0.27 -3.13 -17.61
N MET A 58 0.68 -2.68 -18.82
CA MET A 58 1.00 -1.29 -19.07
C MET A 58 0.27 -0.81 -20.33
N ASN A 59 -0.40 0.32 -20.21
CA ASN A 59 -1.14 0.96 -21.28
C ASN A 59 -0.61 2.37 -21.53
N GLN A 60 -0.53 2.80 -22.78
CA GLN A 60 -0.20 4.17 -23.13
C GLN A 60 -1.47 5.03 -23.04
N LEU A 61 -1.41 6.13 -22.31
CA LEU A 61 -2.49 7.10 -22.20
C LEU A 61 -2.30 8.28 -23.18
N SER A 62 -1.06 8.70 -23.37
CA SER A 62 -0.67 9.75 -24.33
C SER A 62 0.78 9.53 -24.80
N THR A 63 1.33 10.43 -25.59
CA THR A 63 2.69 10.29 -26.16
C THR A 63 3.77 10.02 -25.12
N ASP A 64 3.68 10.65 -23.95
CA ASP A 64 4.70 10.59 -22.88
C ASP A 64 4.10 10.16 -21.54
N GLU A 65 2.96 9.48 -21.56
CA GLU A 65 2.27 9.06 -20.35
C GLU A 65 1.78 7.62 -20.48
N TYR A 66 2.17 6.79 -19.53
CA TYR A 66 1.84 5.38 -19.46
C TYR A 66 1.22 5.08 -18.12
N ARG A 67 0.22 4.20 -18.08
CA ARG A 67 -0.37 3.68 -16.87
C ARG A 67 0.00 2.22 -16.71
N TYR A 68 0.53 1.86 -15.57
CA TYR A 68 0.62 0.45 -15.18
C TYR A 68 -0.53 0.08 -14.25
N ASP A 69 -0.95 -1.17 -14.31
CA ASP A 69 -1.91 -1.78 -13.40
C ASP A 69 -1.28 -3.06 -12.85
N VAL A 70 -1.01 -3.10 -11.52
CA VAL A 70 -0.64 -4.32 -10.79
C VAL A 70 -1.93 -5.00 -10.36
N ILE A 71 -2.11 -6.26 -10.70
CA ILE A 71 -3.31 -7.04 -10.42
C ILE A 71 -2.90 -8.22 -9.53
N VAL A 72 -3.59 -8.35 -8.39
CA VAL A 72 -3.48 -9.49 -7.47
C VAL A 72 -4.84 -10.14 -7.38
N ASP A 73 -4.97 -11.36 -7.89
CA ASP A 73 -6.25 -12.06 -8.00
C ASP A 73 -6.10 -13.59 -7.89
N ASN A 74 -7.15 -14.35 -8.22
CA ASN A 74 -7.18 -15.81 -8.23
C ASN A 74 -6.60 -16.44 -6.94
N PRO A 75 -7.10 -16.09 -5.74
CA PRO A 75 -6.60 -16.65 -4.50
C PRO A 75 -6.80 -18.17 -4.47
N ARG A 76 -5.77 -18.91 -4.07
CA ARG A 76 -5.80 -20.38 -3.88
C ARG A 76 -6.00 -20.77 -2.43
N VAL A 77 -5.84 -19.80 -1.53
CA VAL A 77 -6.10 -19.88 -0.09
C VAL A 77 -6.92 -18.68 0.35
N ALA A 78 -7.57 -18.78 1.50
CA ALA A 78 -8.26 -17.64 2.09
C ALA A 78 -7.23 -16.65 2.66
N MET A 79 -7.28 -15.41 2.20
CA MET A 79 -6.38 -14.31 2.56
C MET A 79 -7.23 -13.21 3.21
N TYR A 80 -6.98 -12.93 4.48
CA TYR A 80 -7.70 -11.92 5.25
C TYR A 80 -6.82 -10.72 5.54
N ASP A 81 -7.43 -9.55 5.69
CA ASP A 81 -6.74 -8.28 5.95
C ASP A 81 -5.55 -8.09 4.98
N VAL A 82 -5.83 -8.21 3.70
CA VAL A 82 -4.82 -8.10 2.64
C VAL A 82 -4.30 -6.66 2.60
N GLU A 83 -2.99 -6.53 2.64
CA GLU A 83 -2.28 -5.26 2.45
C GLU A 83 -1.31 -5.39 1.29
N ILE A 84 -1.37 -4.44 0.35
CA ILE A 84 -0.49 -4.42 -0.82
C ILE A 84 0.17 -3.05 -0.91
N LEU A 85 1.46 -3.02 -1.20
CA LEU A 85 2.21 -1.79 -1.46
C LEU A 85 3.10 -1.98 -2.69
N VAL A 86 3.06 -1.01 -3.60
CA VAL A 86 3.86 -0.97 -4.82
C VAL A 86 4.86 0.17 -4.75
N ILE A 87 6.15 -0.08 -5.03
CA ILE A 87 7.20 0.95 -5.12
C ILE A 87 7.72 0.99 -6.55
N GLU A 88 7.68 2.17 -7.16
CA GLU A 88 8.16 2.43 -8.51
C GLU A 88 9.66 2.67 -8.54
N ASN A 89 10.38 2.01 -9.46
CA ASN A 89 11.78 2.27 -9.79
C ASN A 89 12.71 2.35 -8.56
N GLY A 90 12.35 1.67 -7.48
CA GLY A 90 13.11 1.69 -6.23
C GLY A 90 13.28 3.07 -5.63
N LYS A 91 12.35 4.01 -5.87
CA LYS A 91 12.39 5.36 -5.25
C LYS A 91 12.59 5.23 -3.75
N SER A 92 13.45 6.06 -3.17
CA SER A 92 13.57 6.12 -1.71
C SER A 92 12.38 6.89 -1.12
N LEU A 93 12.05 6.60 0.14
CA LEU A 93 10.96 7.27 0.85
C LEU A 93 11.14 8.80 0.92
N GLU A 94 12.40 9.26 0.95
CA GLU A 94 12.76 10.70 1.03
C GLU A 94 12.47 11.47 -0.26
N ILE A 95 12.44 10.78 -1.41
CA ILE A 95 12.19 11.39 -2.72
C ILE A 95 10.81 10.99 -3.30
N ALA A 96 10.03 10.24 -2.54
CA ALA A 96 8.64 9.96 -2.88
C ALA A 96 7.78 11.16 -2.47
N ASP A 97 7.42 11.99 -3.43
CA ASP A 97 6.59 13.20 -3.19
C ASP A 97 5.15 12.84 -2.81
N GLU A 98 4.71 11.61 -3.12
CA GLU A 98 3.35 11.11 -2.92
C GLU A 98 3.37 9.70 -2.32
N ILE A 99 2.24 9.33 -1.71
CA ILE A 99 2.02 7.95 -1.26
C ILE A 99 1.94 7.05 -2.48
N MET A 100 2.78 6.02 -2.51
CA MET A 100 2.78 5.00 -3.56
C MET A 100 1.48 4.18 -3.54
N PRO A 101 1.07 3.60 -4.68
CA PRO A 101 -0.14 2.79 -4.74
C PRO A 101 -0.15 1.69 -3.67
N CYS A 102 -1.22 1.66 -2.87
CA CYS A 102 -1.39 0.67 -1.81
C CYS A 102 -2.87 0.34 -1.61
N VAL A 103 -3.14 -0.78 -0.95
CA VAL A 103 -4.46 -1.25 -0.53
C VAL A 103 -4.36 -1.73 0.90
N GLY A 104 -5.40 -1.48 1.70
CA GLY A 104 -5.52 -1.96 3.09
C GLY A 104 -4.69 -1.19 4.12
N LEU A 105 -4.02 -0.10 3.72
CA LEU A 105 -3.14 0.67 4.60
C LEU A 105 -3.79 1.95 5.14
N PHE A 106 -4.55 2.66 4.31
CA PHE A 106 -5.15 3.94 4.68
C PHE A 106 -6.67 3.92 4.60
N GLU A 107 -7.23 3.00 3.85
CA GLU A 107 -8.66 2.85 3.67
C GLU A 107 -9.31 2.24 4.91
N ASP A 108 -10.59 2.58 5.12
CA ASP A 108 -11.45 1.92 6.10
C ASP A 108 -12.14 0.72 5.44
N GLY A 109 -12.16 -0.42 6.11
CA GLY A 109 -12.80 -1.63 5.66
C GLY A 109 -11.97 -2.89 5.85
N GLU A 110 -12.54 -4.00 5.44
CA GLU A 110 -11.85 -5.28 5.34
C GLU A 110 -11.50 -5.55 3.88
N PHE A 111 -10.30 -6.07 3.65
CA PHE A 111 -9.77 -6.38 2.33
C PHE A 111 -9.41 -7.86 2.31
N ASN A 112 -10.32 -8.69 1.82
CA ASN A 112 -10.16 -10.14 1.84
C ASN A 112 -10.21 -10.70 0.42
N LEU A 113 -9.34 -11.69 0.14
CA LEU A 113 -9.38 -12.51 -1.06
C LEU A 113 -9.63 -13.96 -0.61
N VAL A 114 -10.81 -14.47 -0.89
CA VAL A 114 -11.19 -15.84 -0.52
C VAL A 114 -11.67 -16.59 -1.77
N PRO A 115 -11.13 -17.79 -2.06
CA PRO A 115 -11.54 -18.56 -3.22
C PRO A 115 -13.06 -18.71 -3.33
N TYR A 116 -13.61 -18.35 -4.49
CA TYR A 116 -15.06 -18.48 -4.82
C TYR A 116 -15.99 -17.61 -3.95
N GLN A 117 -15.48 -16.68 -3.17
CA GLN A 117 -16.28 -15.77 -2.36
C GLN A 117 -16.07 -14.33 -2.82
N VAL A 118 -17.09 -13.70 -3.37
CA VAL A 118 -17.09 -12.30 -3.77
C VAL A 118 -18.30 -11.62 -3.15
N ASN A 119 -18.05 -10.66 -2.26
CA ASN A 119 -19.06 -9.79 -1.66
C ASN A 119 -18.37 -8.50 -1.20
N LEU A 120 -18.36 -7.48 -2.06
CA LEU A 120 -17.64 -6.22 -1.80
C LEU A 120 -18.19 -5.47 -0.58
N ASP A 121 -19.49 -5.61 -0.28
CA ASP A 121 -20.12 -4.97 0.88
C ASP A 121 -19.60 -5.54 2.21
N GLU A 122 -19.10 -6.77 2.17
CA GLU A 122 -18.49 -7.47 3.32
C GLU A 122 -16.96 -7.58 3.20
N GLY A 123 -16.35 -6.83 2.29
CA GLY A 123 -14.89 -6.78 2.12
C GLY A 123 -14.28 -7.97 1.39
N TYR A 124 -15.07 -8.80 0.70
CA TYR A 124 -14.56 -9.91 -0.11
C TYR A 124 -14.48 -9.51 -1.58
N ALA A 125 -13.27 -9.30 -2.06
CA ALA A 125 -13.01 -8.93 -3.44
C ALA A 125 -12.67 -10.13 -4.32
N GLU A 126 -12.85 -10.00 -5.63
CA GLU A 126 -12.37 -10.94 -6.63
C GLU A 126 -10.85 -10.79 -6.86
N GLY A 127 -10.36 -9.56 -6.75
CA GLY A 127 -8.95 -9.19 -6.87
C GLY A 127 -8.74 -7.73 -6.49
N PHE A 128 -7.49 -7.33 -6.40
CA PHE A 128 -7.08 -5.94 -6.17
C PHE A 128 -6.25 -5.43 -7.35
N GLY A 129 -6.60 -4.24 -7.83
CA GLY A 129 -5.87 -3.52 -8.87
C GLY A 129 -5.25 -2.24 -8.29
N LEU A 130 -3.92 -2.11 -8.39
CA LEU A 130 -3.18 -0.92 -7.99
C LEU A 130 -2.55 -0.29 -9.22
N ASN A 131 -2.73 1.00 -9.40
CA ASN A 131 -2.23 1.67 -10.59
C ASN A 131 -1.61 3.04 -10.29
N SER A 132 -0.75 3.48 -11.19
CA SER A 132 -0.23 4.83 -11.25
C SER A 132 0.21 5.15 -12.67
N THR A 133 0.57 6.41 -12.92
CA THR A 133 1.06 6.88 -14.22
C THR A 133 2.55 7.19 -14.15
N VAL A 134 3.25 6.86 -15.22
CA VAL A 134 4.70 7.10 -15.38
C VAL A 134 4.97 7.71 -16.77
N SER A 135 6.05 8.47 -16.87
CA SER A 135 6.47 9.07 -18.14
C SER A 135 7.33 8.14 -19.04
N ASN A 136 7.80 7.02 -18.48
CA ASN A 136 8.62 6.06 -19.19
C ASN A 136 7.80 4.85 -19.63
N PRO A 137 8.03 4.32 -20.84
CA PRO A 137 7.39 3.09 -21.32
C PRO A 137 7.90 1.82 -20.62
N VAL A 138 8.85 1.94 -19.70
CA VAL A 138 9.39 0.84 -18.89
C VAL A 138 9.39 1.28 -17.43
N VAL A 139 8.86 0.43 -16.55
CA VAL A 139 8.90 0.65 -15.11
C VAL A 139 9.26 -0.64 -14.38
N ASN A 140 10.09 -0.53 -13.35
CA ASN A 140 10.34 -1.59 -12.38
C ASN A 140 9.45 -1.34 -11.16
N LEU A 141 8.76 -2.38 -10.70
CA LEU A 141 7.81 -2.35 -9.59
C LEU A 141 8.23 -3.37 -8.54
N LYS A 142 8.53 -2.90 -7.34
CA LYS A 142 8.69 -3.77 -6.18
C LYS A 142 7.38 -3.82 -5.43
N VAL A 143 6.82 -5.01 -5.30
CA VAL A 143 5.50 -5.22 -4.70
C VAL A 143 5.63 -6.08 -3.46
N MET A 144 4.93 -5.69 -2.41
CA MET A 144 4.70 -6.51 -1.22
C MET A 144 3.21 -6.87 -1.16
N VAL A 145 2.91 -8.14 -0.94
CA VAL A 145 1.58 -8.64 -0.61
C VAL A 145 1.65 -9.28 0.77
N LEU A 146 0.81 -8.80 1.68
CA LEU A 146 0.71 -9.29 3.04
C LEU A 146 -0.74 -9.71 3.31
N TRP A 147 -0.93 -10.80 4.07
CA TRP A 147 -2.26 -11.25 4.50
C TRP A 147 -2.18 -12.05 5.79
N HIS A 148 -3.33 -12.32 6.36
CA HIS A 148 -3.50 -13.17 7.53
C HIS A 148 -4.31 -14.43 7.21
N ASP A 149 -4.15 -15.45 8.05
CA ASP A 149 -5.06 -16.59 8.08
C ASP A 149 -6.45 -16.20 8.65
N TYR A 150 -7.41 -17.12 8.58
CA TYR A 150 -8.77 -16.89 9.13
C TYR A 150 -8.76 -16.49 10.61
N ALA A 151 -7.88 -17.07 11.40
CA ALA A 151 -7.79 -16.78 12.84
C ALA A 151 -7.08 -15.45 13.14
N LYS A 152 -6.49 -14.81 12.11
CA LYS A 152 -5.65 -13.59 12.22
C LYS A 152 -4.48 -13.75 13.17
N VAL A 153 -3.99 -14.99 13.32
CA VAL A 153 -2.86 -15.35 14.19
C VAL A 153 -1.56 -15.40 13.39
N GLU A 154 -1.61 -16.00 12.20
CA GLU A 154 -0.47 -16.10 11.31
C GLU A 154 -0.52 -15.02 10.24
N GLN A 155 0.61 -14.34 10.04
CA GLN A 155 0.80 -13.34 9.00
C GLN A 155 1.76 -13.88 7.95
N TYR A 156 1.37 -13.78 6.70
CA TYR A 156 2.15 -14.16 5.54
C TYR A 156 2.56 -12.92 4.77
N ARG A 157 3.70 -13.00 4.08
CA ARG A 157 4.20 -11.88 3.29
C ARG A 157 5.08 -12.39 2.15
N GLU A 158 4.80 -11.92 0.94
CA GLU A 158 5.61 -12.18 -0.24
C GLU A 158 6.05 -10.87 -0.89
N TYR A 159 7.19 -10.91 -1.56
CA TYR A 159 7.77 -9.76 -2.27
C TYR A 159 8.06 -10.13 -3.71
N PHE A 160 7.76 -9.22 -4.62
CA PHE A 160 7.95 -9.39 -6.06
C PHE A 160 8.75 -8.23 -6.62
N ASP A 161 9.60 -8.50 -7.61
CA ASP A 161 10.36 -7.51 -8.38
C ASP A 161 9.96 -7.67 -9.85
N LEU A 162 9.02 -6.84 -10.29
CA LEU A 162 8.35 -6.95 -11.58
C LEU A 162 8.82 -5.83 -12.49
N THR A 163 9.15 -6.14 -13.74
CA THR A 163 9.43 -5.12 -14.76
C THR A 163 8.40 -5.27 -15.86
N VAL A 164 7.72 -4.16 -16.18
CA VAL A 164 6.77 -4.10 -17.28
C VAL A 164 7.24 -3.07 -18.29
N GLN A 165 7.04 -3.38 -19.56
CA GLN A 165 7.31 -2.50 -20.69
C GLN A 165 6.07 -2.39 -21.55
N PHE A 166 5.72 -1.18 -21.94
CA PHE A 166 4.72 -0.97 -22.97
C PHE A 166 5.21 -1.58 -24.30
N SER A 167 4.35 -2.36 -24.91
CA SER A 167 4.56 -2.88 -26.26
C SER A 167 3.37 -2.46 -27.09
N ASP A 168 3.63 -1.73 -28.18
CA ASP A 168 2.63 -1.52 -29.23
C ASP A 168 2.35 -2.89 -29.87
N GLU A 169 1.35 -3.61 -29.36
CA GLU A 169 0.77 -4.71 -30.12
C GLU A 169 -0.14 -4.14 -31.23
N THR A 170 0.45 -3.44 -32.18
CA THR A 170 -0.19 -3.29 -33.50
C THR A 170 -0.10 -4.65 -34.16
N GLY A 171 -1.13 -5.46 -33.91
CA GLY A 171 -1.27 -6.78 -34.52
C GLY A 171 -1.17 -6.67 -36.05
N GLU A 172 -0.24 -7.42 -36.60
CA GLU A 172 -0.33 -7.88 -37.99
C GLU A 172 -1.47 -8.89 -38.12
#